data_094e549f674bfd40c0fe654a4b7696db
#
_entry.id   094e549f674bfd40c0fe654a4b7696db
#
_cell.length_a   1.000
_cell.length_b   1.000
_cell.length_c   1.000
_cell.angle_alpha   90.00
_cell.angle_beta   90.00
_cell.angle_gamma   90.00
#
_symmetry.space_group_name_H-M   'P 1'
#
loop_
_entity.id
_entity.type
_entity.pdbx_description
1 polymer ?
#
loop_
_entity_poly.entity_id
_entity_poly.type
_entity_poly.pdbx_seq_one_letter_code
_entity_poly.pdbx_strand_id
1 'polypeptide(L)'
;MRCQVARNVEFSTARLETYCIAKWEPIVYDAMLVAAAVEFADRVQRRPQMSWQRDFQLVIPVHDPRHWKSKPVSDALHEVLNFLTGDQWNIEFCKRKKSVSAPSQGQFNLPADLSAVIPFSDGLDSRCVAGILDREMGDKLIRVRLGTKACDGQSLSRMRQPFTSVPYRVRAGKKPFVESSARSRGFKFALISGLAAYLTKAGQVIVPESGQGALGPALVTVGQGREDYRSHPLFTEKMERFLEALLHHKVRFRFTQLWLTKAETLKKFVDECKDGSSWAGTWSCWQQTRHVSVAGKKRQCGICAACLLRRLSVHGAGLSEPKETYVWENLSAASFEAGAAASFAKKKVTTALRQYAIAGALHLDHLAQLRKSPANSGMLSLCAFQLGQSLGLAESDVRSKLDRLLAQHEKEWKGFMDSLGRTSFLGNWANGVQS
;
A
#
# COMPACT_ATOMS: atom_id res chain seq x y z
N MET A 1 -1.56 -25.63 -11.81
CA MET A 1 -0.60 -24.84 -12.60
C MET A 1 0.78 -24.88 -11.94
N ARG A 2 1.88 -25.02 -12.66
CA ARG A 2 3.23 -24.99 -12.06
C ARG A 2 3.83 -23.60 -12.22
N CYS A 3 4.21 -22.99 -11.10
CA CYS A 3 5.00 -21.77 -11.07
C CYS A 3 6.49 -22.14 -11.00
N GLN A 4 7.31 -21.56 -11.83
CA GLN A 4 8.76 -21.84 -11.89
C GLN A 4 9.54 -20.61 -11.43
N VAL A 5 10.47 -20.82 -10.49
CA VAL A 5 11.48 -19.81 -10.11
C VAL A 5 12.35 -19.52 -11.32
N ALA A 6 12.79 -18.29 -11.48
CA ALA A 6 13.48 -17.70 -12.63
C ALA A 6 12.64 -17.53 -13.92
N ARG A 7 11.45 -18.12 -14.02
CA ARG A 7 10.53 -17.92 -15.15
C ARG A 7 9.31 -17.09 -14.78
N ASN A 8 8.60 -17.51 -13.73
CA ASN A 8 7.39 -16.83 -13.23
C ASN A 8 7.69 -15.95 -12.03
N VAL A 9 8.68 -16.33 -11.24
CA VAL A 9 9.10 -15.65 -10.01
C VAL A 9 10.59 -15.36 -10.09
N GLU A 10 10.94 -14.10 -10.03
CA GLU A 10 12.32 -13.61 -9.98
C GLU A 10 12.45 -12.70 -8.76
N PHE A 11 13.34 -13.03 -7.85
CA PHE A 11 13.72 -12.18 -6.74
C PHE A 11 15.16 -12.43 -6.31
N SER A 12 15.73 -11.48 -5.59
CA SER A 12 17.05 -11.65 -4.97
C SER A 12 17.00 -11.13 -3.55
N THR A 13 17.56 -11.91 -2.63
CA THR A 13 17.75 -11.53 -1.23
C THR A 13 19.08 -10.79 -1.03
N ALA A 14 19.99 -10.84 -2.00
CA ALA A 14 21.35 -10.33 -1.88
C ALA A 14 21.46 -8.92 -1.32
N ARG A 15 20.56 -8.01 -1.72
CA ARG A 15 20.58 -6.63 -1.22
C ARG A 15 19.96 -6.47 0.17
N LEU A 16 19.03 -7.31 0.57
CA LEU A 16 18.57 -7.37 1.95
C LEU A 16 19.69 -7.85 2.86
N GLU A 17 20.46 -8.81 2.39
CA GLU A 17 21.52 -9.47 3.14
C GLU A 17 22.79 -8.63 3.26
N THR A 18 23.01 -7.63 2.36
CA THR A 18 24.07 -6.62 2.53
C THR A 18 23.88 -5.76 3.78
N TYR A 19 22.66 -5.66 4.29
CA TYR A 19 22.36 -4.98 5.55
C TYR A 19 22.26 -5.94 6.73
N CYS A 20 22.81 -7.15 6.61
CA CYS A 20 22.64 -8.19 7.59
C CYS A 20 23.61 -8.00 8.76
N ILE A 21 23.08 -7.74 9.94
CA ILE A 21 23.78 -7.93 11.22
C ILE A 21 23.68 -9.41 11.62
N ALA A 22 22.62 -10.10 11.18
CA ALA A 22 22.45 -11.54 11.41
C ALA A 22 23.14 -12.37 10.31
N LYS A 23 23.52 -13.61 10.64
CA LYS A 23 23.95 -14.57 9.64
C LYS A 23 22.82 -14.85 8.66
N TRP A 24 23.16 -15.05 7.39
CA TRP A 24 22.20 -15.47 6.38
C TRP A 24 21.57 -16.82 6.78
N GLU A 25 20.25 -16.86 6.66
CA GLU A 25 19.45 -18.05 6.94
C GLU A 25 18.53 -18.39 5.76
N PRO A 26 18.39 -19.68 5.42
CA PRO A 26 17.51 -20.11 4.32
C PRO A 26 16.06 -19.65 4.45
N ILE A 27 15.58 -19.34 5.65
CA ILE A 27 14.24 -18.86 5.95
C ILE A 27 13.90 -17.56 5.21
N VAL A 28 14.89 -16.68 5.01
CA VAL A 28 14.71 -15.40 4.28
C VAL A 28 14.34 -15.67 2.82
N TYR A 29 15.05 -16.60 2.18
CA TYR A 29 14.72 -17.02 0.82
C TYR A 29 13.34 -17.69 0.75
N ASP A 30 13.06 -18.60 1.68
CA ASP A 30 11.77 -19.31 1.72
C ASP A 30 10.60 -18.34 1.89
N ALA A 31 10.72 -17.33 2.76
CA ALA A 31 9.71 -16.31 2.96
C ALA A 31 9.46 -15.46 1.69
N MET A 32 10.54 -15.09 0.99
CA MET A 32 10.41 -14.42 -0.33
C MET A 32 9.71 -15.30 -1.36
N LEU A 33 10.00 -16.60 -1.37
CA LEU A 33 9.34 -17.56 -2.26
C LEU A 33 7.86 -17.70 -1.91
N VAL A 34 7.51 -17.78 -0.63
CA VAL A 34 6.11 -17.83 -0.17
C VAL A 34 5.36 -16.57 -0.59
N ALA A 35 5.93 -15.37 -0.38
CA ALA A 35 5.32 -14.12 -0.84
C ALA A 35 5.05 -14.13 -2.35
N ALA A 36 6.01 -14.62 -3.13
CA ALA A 36 5.90 -14.68 -4.59
C ALA A 36 4.88 -15.74 -5.06
N ALA A 37 4.81 -16.88 -4.39
CA ALA A 37 3.84 -17.94 -4.69
C ALA A 37 2.40 -17.47 -4.39
N VAL A 38 2.20 -16.80 -3.26
CA VAL A 38 0.91 -16.19 -2.88
C VAL A 38 0.48 -15.13 -3.90
N GLU A 39 1.37 -14.19 -4.27
CA GLU A 39 1.04 -13.19 -5.30
C GLU A 39 0.74 -13.83 -6.65
N PHE A 40 1.50 -14.84 -7.04
CA PHE A 40 1.28 -15.56 -8.30
C PHE A 40 -0.11 -16.22 -8.32
N ALA A 41 -0.44 -16.98 -7.27
CA ALA A 41 -1.73 -17.66 -7.15
C ALA A 41 -2.90 -16.67 -7.18
N ASP A 42 -2.82 -15.59 -6.39
CA ASP A 42 -3.84 -14.55 -6.32
C ASP A 42 -4.13 -13.90 -7.68
N ARG A 43 -3.13 -13.81 -8.56
CA ARG A 43 -3.26 -13.11 -9.85
C ARG A 43 -3.55 -14.02 -11.03
N VAL A 44 -3.30 -15.32 -10.94
CA VAL A 44 -3.57 -16.27 -12.04
C VAL A 44 -4.96 -16.87 -11.98
N GLN A 45 -5.60 -16.88 -10.82
CA GLN A 45 -6.95 -17.40 -10.64
C GLN A 45 -7.97 -16.28 -10.64
N ARG A 46 -8.92 -16.35 -11.57
CA ARG A 46 -9.99 -15.36 -11.70
C ARG A 46 -10.89 -15.35 -10.47
N ARG A 47 -11.28 -14.15 -10.05
CA ARG A 47 -12.31 -13.96 -9.02
C ARG A 47 -13.66 -14.34 -9.60
N PRO A 48 -14.44 -15.19 -8.92
CA PRO A 48 -15.77 -15.52 -9.38
C PRO A 48 -16.67 -14.30 -9.28
N GLN A 49 -17.63 -14.21 -10.22
CA GLN A 49 -18.58 -13.07 -10.22
C GLN A 49 -19.63 -13.17 -9.09
N MET A 50 -19.96 -14.42 -8.71
CA MET A 50 -21.03 -14.72 -7.75
C MET A 50 -20.52 -15.14 -6.36
N SER A 51 -19.20 -15.12 -6.14
CA SER A 51 -18.59 -15.47 -4.86
C SER A 51 -17.42 -14.55 -4.56
N TRP A 52 -17.28 -14.17 -3.30
CA TRP A 52 -16.15 -13.34 -2.84
C TRP A 52 -14.89 -14.15 -2.55
N GLN A 53 -15.02 -15.46 -2.36
CA GLN A 53 -13.98 -16.37 -1.90
C GLN A 53 -13.51 -17.26 -3.03
N ARG A 54 -12.20 -17.47 -3.08
CA ARG A 54 -11.54 -18.51 -3.90
C ARG A 54 -10.87 -19.51 -2.97
N ASP A 55 -10.72 -20.73 -3.43
CA ASP A 55 -9.92 -21.78 -2.80
C ASP A 55 -8.58 -21.90 -3.50
N PHE A 56 -7.49 -21.75 -2.76
CA PHE A 56 -6.14 -21.97 -3.24
C PHE A 56 -5.53 -23.21 -2.61
N GLN A 57 -4.99 -24.09 -3.45
CA GLN A 57 -4.17 -25.21 -3.03
C GLN A 57 -2.76 -25.02 -3.58
N LEU A 58 -1.81 -24.78 -2.69
CA LEU A 58 -0.42 -24.53 -3.05
C LEU A 58 0.51 -25.56 -2.45
N VAL A 59 1.50 -26.00 -3.22
CA VAL A 59 2.64 -26.78 -2.73
C VAL A 59 3.90 -25.97 -2.93
N ILE A 60 4.54 -25.57 -1.84
CA ILE A 60 5.71 -24.69 -1.87
C ILE A 60 6.94 -25.41 -1.33
N PRO A 61 8.02 -25.53 -2.15
CA PRO A 61 9.28 -26.12 -1.68
C PRO A 61 10.08 -25.16 -0.83
N VAL A 62 10.39 -25.53 0.41
CA VAL A 62 11.13 -24.76 1.40
C VAL A 62 12.30 -25.56 1.97
N HIS A 63 13.28 -24.88 2.59
CA HIS A 63 14.45 -25.54 3.17
C HIS A 63 14.09 -26.34 4.42
N ASP A 64 13.23 -25.82 5.28
CA ASP A 64 12.73 -26.51 6.47
C ASP A 64 11.19 -26.61 6.49
N PRO A 65 10.63 -27.67 5.87
CA PRO A 65 9.18 -27.88 5.90
C PRO A 65 8.59 -28.14 7.30
N ARG A 66 9.40 -28.64 8.25
CA ARG A 66 8.91 -28.90 9.62
C ARG A 66 8.58 -27.59 10.33
N HIS A 67 9.47 -26.60 10.21
CA HIS A 67 9.24 -25.27 10.78
C HIS A 67 8.02 -24.58 10.15
N TRP A 68 7.90 -24.59 8.82
CA TRP A 68 6.75 -24.00 8.10
C TRP A 68 5.43 -24.70 8.39
N LYS A 69 5.43 -26.01 8.69
CA LYS A 69 4.26 -26.80 9.08
C LYS A 69 3.96 -26.74 10.59
N SER A 70 4.82 -26.16 11.38
CA SER A 70 4.57 -26.00 12.82
C SER A 70 3.28 -25.22 13.03
N LYS A 71 2.50 -25.62 14.03
CA LYS A 71 1.19 -25.03 14.30
C LYS A 71 1.24 -23.49 14.43
N PRO A 72 2.19 -22.88 15.18
CA PRO A 72 2.26 -21.42 15.30
C PRO A 72 2.47 -20.71 13.96
N VAL A 73 3.35 -21.23 13.08
CA VAL A 73 3.65 -20.62 11.79
C VAL A 73 2.49 -20.82 10.81
N SER A 74 1.97 -22.05 10.71
CA SER A 74 0.89 -22.40 9.78
C SER A 74 -0.40 -21.63 10.11
N ASP A 75 -0.83 -21.63 11.37
CA ASP A 75 -2.06 -20.97 11.82
C ASP A 75 -1.96 -19.45 11.57
N ALA A 76 -0.83 -18.82 11.96
CA ALA A 76 -0.61 -17.40 11.74
C ALA A 76 -0.58 -17.03 10.25
N LEU A 77 0.04 -17.85 9.39
CA LEU A 77 0.05 -17.61 7.94
C LEU A 77 -1.36 -17.69 7.35
N HIS A 78 -2.14 -18.70 7.73
CA HIS A 78 -3.52 -18.84 7.28
C HIS A 78 -4.39 -17.67 7.75
N GLU A 79 -4.28 -17.27 9.04
CA GLU A 79 -5.02 -16.14 9.58
C GLU A 79 -4.74 -14.85 8.81
N VAL A 80 -3.47 -14.55 8.54
CA VAL A 80 -3.05 -13.35 7.78
C VAL A 80 -3.63 -13.36 6.36
N LEU A 81 -3.49 -14.47 5.64
CA LEU A 81 -3.89 -14.54 4.24
C LEU A 81 -5.40 -14.54 4.09
N ASN A 82 -6.13 -15.31 4.92
CA ASN A 82 -7.59 -15.37 4.90
C ASN A 82 -8.18 -13.99 5.26
N PHE A 83 -7.66 -13.34 6.30
CA PHE A 83 -8.10 -12.01 6.71
C PHE A 83 -7.90 -10.99 5.59
N LEU A 84 -6.67 -10.92 5.02
CA LEU A 84 -6.33 -9.92 4.02
C LEU A 84 -7.10 -10.10 2.71
N THR A 85 -7.27 -11.34 2.25
CA THR A 85 -7.79 -11.61 0.91
C THR A 85 -9.26 -12.04 0.88
N GLY A 86 -9.77 -12.60 1.99
CA GLY A 86 -11.05 -13.28 2.08
C GLY A 86 -11.11 -14.58 1.28
N ASP A 87 -9.99 -15.05 0.80
CA ASP A 87 -9.85 -16.30 0.09
C ASP A 87 -9.39 -17.39 1.08
N GLN A 88 -9.61 -18.64 0.77
CA GLN A 88 -9.16 -19.79 1.54
C GLN A 88 -7.81 -20.29 1.00
N TRP A 89 -6.83 -20.44 1.89
CA TRP A 89 -5.47 -20.80 1.50
C TRP A 89 -5.07 -22.11 2.15
N ASN A 90 -4.92 -23.17 1.34
CA ASN A 90 -4.41 -24.46 1.75
C ASN A 90 -2.96 -24.57 1.22
N ILE A 91 -1.98 -24.37 2.10
CA ILE A 91 -0.57 -24.34 1.72
C ILE A 91 0.13 -25.55 2.32
N GLU A 92 0.62 -26.42 1.44
CA GLU A 92 1.49 -27.53 1.78
C GLU A 92 2.96 -27.15 1.55
N PHE A 93 3.81 -27.44 2.52
CA PHE A 93 5.25 -27.23 2.39
C PHE A 93 5.96 -28.56 2.17
N CYS A 94 6.82 -28.62 1.15
CA CYS A 94 7.66 -29.79 0.86
C CYS A 94 9.14 -29.45 0.90
N LYS A 95 9.98 -30.48 1.04
CA LYS A 95 11.44 -30.30 1.09
C LYS A 95 11.95 -29.81 -0.25
N ARG A 96 12.72 -28.72 -0.24
CA ARG A 96 13.42 -28.19 -1.40
C ARG A 96 14.56 -29.12 -1.80
N LYS A 97 14.66 -29.46 -3.10
CA LYS A 97 15.70 -30.36 -3.63
C LYS A 97 17.08 -29.70 -3.73
N LYS A 98 17.11 -28.40 -4.03
CA LYS A 98 18.39 -27.64 -4.19
C LYS A 98 18.49 -26.61 -3.09
N SER A 99 19.61 -26.61 -2.37
CA SER A 99 19.93 -25.55 -1.42
C SER A 99 20.20 -24.23 -2.17
N VAL A 100 19.97 -23.13 -1.52
CA VAL A 100 20.38 -21.79 -2.00
C VAL A 100 21.63 -21.41 -1.21
N SER A 101 22.68 -21.04 -1.91
CA SER A 101 23.90 -20.56 -1.29
C SER A 101 23.70 -19.16 -0.73
N ALA A 102 24.39 -18.85 0.36
CA ALA A 102 24.48 -17.48 0.85
C ALA A 102 25.06 -16.57 -0.25
N PRO A 103 24.56 -15.34 -0.39
CA PRO A 103 25.14 -14.39 -1.34
C PRO A 103 26.57 -14.04 -0.93
N SER A 104 27.41 -13.86 -1.94
CA SER A 104 28.84 -13.54 -1.78
C SER A 104 29.13 -12.04 -1.58
N GLN A 105 28.12 -11.20 -1.32
CA GLN A 105 28.31 -9.76 -1.19
C GLN A 105 28.80 -9.36 0.21
N GLY A 106 29.75 -8.39 0.25
CA GLY A 106 30.21 -7.80 1.49
C GLY A 106 29.10 -7.05 2.25
N GLN A 107 29.23 -7.00 3.57
CA GLN A 107 28.30 -6.29 4.44
C GLN A 107 28.57 -4.79 4.38
N PHE A 108 27.50 -3.99 4.35
CA PHE A 108 27.59 -2.55 4.60
C PHE A 108 27.73 -2.31 6.12
N ASN A 109 28.55 -1.32 6.48
CA ASN A 109 28.57 -0.82 7.85
C ASN A 109 27.27 -0.05 8.10
N LEU A 110 26.34 -0.69 8.78
CA LEU A 110 25.14 -0.04 9.27
C LEU A 110 25.39 0.50 10.69
N PRO A 111 24.70 1.57 11.07
CA PRO A 111 24.64 2.00 12.46
C PRO A 111 24.22 0.81 13.35
N ALA A 112 24.90 0.62 14.45
CA ALA A 112 24.60 -0.48 15.40
C ALA A 112 23.23 -0.33 16.07
N ASP A 113 22.66 0.87 16.04
CA ASP A 113 21.42 1.29 16.70
C ASP A 113 20.26 1.53 15.73
N LEU A 114 20.22 0.79 14.63
CA LEU A 114 19.08 0.82 13.71
C LEU A 114 17.78 0.58 14.44
N SER A 115 16.80 1.48 14.24
CA SER A 115 15.56 1.47 15.00
C SER A 115 14.35 1.05 14.18
N ALA A 116 14.30 1.37 12.89
CA ALA A 116 13.12 1.09 12.07
C ALA A 116 13.43 0.85 10.59
N VAL A 117 12.50 0.14 9.97
CA VAL A 117 12.41 -0.06 8.53
C VAL A 117 11.14 0.59 8.01
N ILE A 118 11.19 1.23 6.83
CA ILE A 118 10.02 1.78 6.15
C ILE A 118 9.93 1.22 4.72
N PRO A 119 8.79 0.60 4.31
CA PRO A 119 8.54 0.29 2.91
C PRO A 119 8.42 1.59 2.13
N PHE A 120 9.30 1.77 1.16
CA PHE A 120 9.44 3.03 0.41
C PHE A 120 9.08 2.83 -1.06
N SER A 121 8.16 3.65 -1.55
CA SER A 121 7.73 3.66 -2.94
C SER A 121 7.93 5.04 -3.56
N ASP A 122 7.58 5.21 -4.85
CA ASP A 122 7.51 6.55 -5.47
C ASP A 122 6.21 7.28 -5.09
N GLY A 123 5.45 6.76 -4.13
CA GLY A 123 4.17 7.31 -3.67
C GLY A 123 4.31 8.50 -2.73
N LEU A 124 3.25 9.31 -2.67
CA LEU A 124 3.20 10.51 -1.83
C LEU A 124 3.36 10.18 -0.34
N ASP A 125 2.63 9.18 0.16
CA ASP A 125 2.66 8.83 1.58
C ASP A 125 4.04 8.40 2.04
N SER A 126 4.67 7.47 1.30
CA SER A 126 6.02 7.01 1.66
C SER A 126 7.07 8.12 1.60
N ARG A 127 6.90 9.08 0.68
CA ARG A 127 7.75 10.27 0.62
C ARG A 127 7.59 11.14 1.85
N CYS A 128 6.34 11.51 2.18
CA CYS A 128 6.05 12.41 3.29
C CYS A 128 6.44 11.79 4.64
N VAL A 129 6.04 10.53 4.88
CA VAL A 129 6.33 9.87 6.16
C VAL A 129 7.83 9.64 6.36
N ALA A 130 8.55 9.20 5.32
CA ALA A 130 10.00 9.03 5.41
C ALA A 130 10.72 10.37 5.67
N GLY A 131 10.30 11.45 5.01
CA GLY A 131 10.89 12.78 5.21
C GLY A 131 10.64 13.35 6.61
N ILE A 132 9.41 13.20 7.13
CA ILE A 132 9.08 13.60 8.50
C ILE A 132 9.94 12.83 9.52
N LEU A 133 10.08 11.52 9.34
CA LEU A 133 10.87 10.68 10.24
C LEU A 133 12.38 10.86 10.09
N ASP A 134 12.87 11.39 8.97
CA ASP A 134 14.29 11.69 8.79
C ASP A 134 14.83 12.64 9.85
N ARG A 135 13.99 13.56 10.35
CA ARG A 135 14.36 14.47 11.42
C ARG A 135 14.57 13.80 12.77
N GLU A 136 13.79 12.74 13.04
CA GLU A 136 13.83 12.02 14.32
C GLU A 136 14.85 10.88 14.31
N MET A 137 14.96 10.19 13.18
CA MET A 137 15.65 8.92 13.07
C MET A 137 16.94 8.97 12.24
N GLY A 138 17.01 9.88 11.26
CA GLY A 138 18.19 9.99 10.38
C GLY A 138 18.55 8.65 9.72
N ASP A 139 19.80 8.24 9.86
CA ASP A 139 20.36 6.98 9.33
C ASP A 139 19.92 5.72 10.09
N LYS A 140 19.21 5.87 11.23
CA LYS A 140 18.58 4.75 11.95
C LYS A 140 17.31 4.23 11.27
N LEU A 141 16.82 4.88 10.20
CA LEU A 141 15.67 4.48 9.40
C LEU A 141 16.13 3.91 8.06
N ILE A 142 15.86 2.63 7.81
CA ILE A 142 16.14 1.99 6.53
C ILE A 142 14.91 2.07 5.63
N ARG A 143 15.07 2.64 4.43
CA ARG A 143 14.06 2.62 3.37
C ARG A 143 14.21 1.37 2.52
N VAL A 144 13.15 0.55 2.43
CA VAL A 144 13.13 -0.68 1.64
C VAL A 144 12.16 -0.57 0.48
N ARG A 145 12.64 -0.80 -0.74
CA ARG A 145 11.86 -0.73 -1.97
C ARG A 145 11.86 -2.08 -2.70
N LEU A 146 10.72 -2.49 -3.21
CA LEU A 146 10.64 -3.60 -4.16
C LEU A 146 10.87 -3.07 -5.59
N GLY A 147 11.92 -3.57 -6.24
CA GLY A 147 12.28 -3.16 -7.60
C GLY A 147 13.79 -3.07 -7.81
N THR A 148 14.20 -2.42 -8.89
CA THR A 148 15.61 -2.33 -9.30
C THR A 148 16.25 -0.95 -9.08
N LYS A 149 15.48 0.05 -8.63
CA LYS A 149 15.97 1.41 -8.40
C LYS A 149 16.97 1.40 -7.22
N ALA A 150 18.21 1.72 -7.49
CA ALA A 150 19.29 1.61 -6.50
C ALA A 150 19.35 2.78 -5.51
N CYS A 151 18.83 3.94 -5.85
CA CYS A 151 18.79 5.13 -4.99
C CYS A 151 17.51 5.91 -5.22
N ASP A 152 17.18 6.80 -4.29
CA ASP A 152 16.12 7.77 -4.44
C ASP A 152 16.68 9.07 -5.07
N GLY A 153 16.43 9.24 -6.35
CA GLY A 153 16.92 10.40 -7.10
C GLY A 153 16.26 11.73 -6.76
N GLN A 154 15.19 11.72 -5.95
CA GLN A 154 14.43 12.91 -5.58
C GLN A 154 14.71 13.39 -4.15
N SER A 155 15.44 12.61 -3.35
CA SER A 155 15.82 13.02 -2.00
C SER A 155 17.13 13.78 -2.03
N LEU A 156 17.17 14.93 -1.40
CA LEU A 156 18.38 15.71 -1.15
C LEU A 156 19.25 15.07 -0.05
N SER A 157 18.65 14.22 0.76
CA SER A 157 19.24 13.58 1.94
C SER A 157 19.79 12.18 1.63
N ARG A 158 20.55 12.02 0.53
CA ARG A 158 21.04 10.72 0.05
C ARG A 158 21.87 9.93 1.06
N MET A 159 22.50 10.61 1.98
CA MET A 159 23.48 10.03 2.94
C MET A 159 22.84 9.64 4.28
N ARG A 160 21.61 10.12 4.58
CA ARG A 160 21.04 9.99 5.92
C ARG A 160 20.10 8.82 6.10
N GLN A 161 19.42 8.39 5.04
CA GLN A 161 18.52 7.25 5.11
C GLN A 161 19.02 6.13 4.20
N PRO A 162 19.53 5.05 4.76
CA PRO A 162 19.91 3.87 3.98
C PRO A 162 18.74 3.44 3.09
N PHE A 163 19.04 3.15 1.83
CA PHE A 163 18.05 2.74 0.85
C PHE A 163 18.45 1.39 0.26
N THR A 164 17.60 0.40 0.47
CA THR A 164 17.81 -0.90 -0.15
C THR A 164 16.71 -1.21 -1.16
N SER A 165 17.12 -1.69 -2.32
CA SER A 165 16.23 -2.10 -3.40
C SER A 165 16.27 -3.61 -3.52
N VAL A 166 15.14 -4.23 -3.29
CA VAL A 166 14.99 -5.69 -3.36
C VAL A 166 14.44 -6.05 -4.74
N PRO A 167 15.23 -6.67 -5.63
CA PRO A 167 14.70 -7.17 -6.88
C PRO A 167 13.60 -8.19 -6.63
N TYR A 168 12.42 -7.90 -7.16
CA TYR A 168 11.25 -8.76 -7.00
C TYR A 168 10.31 -8.62 -8.18
N ARG A 169 10.00 -9.73 -8.83
CA ARG A 169 9.12 -9.75 -9.99
C ARG A 169 8.34 -11.05 -10.07
N VAL A 170 7.02 -10.94 -10.27
CA VAL A 170 6.14 -12.08 -10.51
C VAL A 170 5.46 -11.90 -11.87
N ARG A 171 5.48 -12.95 -12.72
CA ARG A 171 4.94 -12.94 -14.08
C ARG A 171 4.08 -14.18 -14.33
N ALA A 172 3.00 -14.02 -15.09
CA ALA A 172 2.17 -15.17 -15.54
C ALA A 172 2.81 -15.99 -16.67
N GLY A 173 3.96 -15.57 -17.20
CA GLY A 173 4.61 -16.15 -18.37
C GLY A 173 4.38 -15.28 -19.61
N LYS A 174 4.08 -15.89 -20.79
CA LYS A 174 3.84 -15.15 -22.05
C LYS A 174 2.52 -14.38 -22.04
N LYS A 175 1.50 -14.83 -21.33
CA LYS A 175 0.19 -14.17 -21.22
C LYS A 175 0.19 -13.20 -20.02
N PRO A 176 -0.62 -12.13 -20.03
CA PRO A 176 -0.82 -11.29 -18.84
C PRO A 176 -1.51 -12.07 -17.73
N PHE A 177 -1.44 -11.56 -16.50
CA PHE A 177 -2.26 -12.08 -15.41
C PHE A 177 -3.74 -11.87 -15.69
N VAL A 178 -4.56 -12.81 -15.22
CA VAL A 178 -6.02 -12.73 -15.33
C VAL A 178 -6.54 -11.61 -14.42
N GLU A 179 -5.98 -11.51 -13.20
CA GLU A 179 -6.28 -10.42 -12.28
C GLU A 179 -5.23 -9.32 -12.39
N SER A 180 -5.68 -8.09 -12.61
CA SER A 180 -4.80 -6.91 -12.73
C SER A 180 -4.19 -6.48 -11.39
N SER A 181 -4.88 -6.77 -10.27
CA SER A 181 -4.47 -6.43 -8.92
C SER A 181 -4.45 -7.64 -8.01
N ALA A 182 -3.53 -7.64 -7.03
CA ALA A 182 -3.45 -8.67 -6.00
C ALA A 182 -4.11 -8.17 -4.70
N ARG A 183 -5.08 -8.92 -4.15
CA ARG A 183 -5.59 -8.69 -2.78
C ARG A 183 -4.49 -8.97 -1.74
N SER A 184 -3.64 -9.95 -2.02
CA SER A 184 -2.47 -10.31 -1.20
C SER A 184 -1.33 -9.28 -1.21
N ARG A 185 -1.48 -8.15 -1.90
CA ARG A 185 -0.41 -7.14 -2.05
C ARG A 185 0.17 -6.69 -0.71
N GLY A 186 -0.67 -6.48 0.30
CA GLY A 186 -0.24 -6.08 1.64
C GLY A 186 0.70 -7.10 2.28
N PHE A 187 0.40 -8.38 2.13
CA PHE A 187 1.21 -9.48 2.67
C PHE A 187 2.67 -9.42 2.17
N LYS A 188 2.86 -9.28 0.86
CA LYS A 188 4.20 -9.16 0.27
C LYS A 188 5.00 -8.00 0.86
N PHE A 189 4.43 -6.80 0.92
CA PHE A 189 5.14 -5.63 1.44
C PHE A 189 5.44 -5.74 2.93
N ALA A 190 4.48 -6.20 3.72
CA ALA A 190 4.67 -6.39 5.16
C ALA A 190 5.71 -7.48 5.46
N LEU A 191 5.67 -8.61 4.74
CA LEU A 191 6.63 -9.69 4.92
C LEU A 191 8.05 -9.24 4.58
N ILE A 192 8.27 -8.58 3.43
CA ILE A 192 9.61 -8.16 3.02
C ILE A 192 10.16 -7.07 3.95
N SER A 193 9.31 -6.17 4.43
CA SER A 193 9.72 -5.18 5.42
C SER A 193 10.06 -5.83 6.78
N GLY A 194 9.28 -6.85 7.18
CA GLY A 194 9.58 -7.66 8.36
C GLY A 194 10.90 -8.44 8.24
N LEU A 195 11.19 -9.00 7.06
CA LEU A 195 12.48 -9.63 6.79
C LEU A 195 13.64 -8.63 6.88
N ALA A 196 13.47 -7.43 6.34
CA ALA A 196 14.47 -6.38 6.48
C ALA A 196 14.69 -5.99 7.96
N ALA A 197 13.60 -5.86 8.73
CA ALA A 197 13.70 -5.61 10.17
C ALA A 197 14.41 -6.74 10.92
N TYR A 198 14.10 -7.99 10.59
CA TYR A 198 14.80 -9.16 11.15
C TYR A 198 16.30 -9.13 10.87
N LEU A 199 16.69 -8.92 9.62
CA LEU A 199 18.11 -8.93 9.19
C LEU A 199 18.90 -7.76 9.80
N THR A 200 18.27 -6.63 10.02
CA THR A 200 18.89 -5.44 10.61
C THR A 200 18.70 -5.33 12.12
N LYS A 201 18.00 -6.31 12.73
CA LYS A 201 17.62 -6.29 14.15
C LYS A 201 16.78 -5.10 14.56
N ALA A 202 16.15 -4.42 13.60
CA ALA A 202 15.23 -3.33 13.88
C ALA A 202 13.95 -3.86 14.54
N GLY A 203 13.47 -3.18 15.58
CA GLY A 203 12.25 -3.57 16.30
C GLY A 203 10.97 -3.04 15.67
N GLN A 204 11.06 -2.21 14.63
CA GLN A 204 9.90 -1.51 14.08
C GLN A 204 9.86 -1.53 12.54
N VAL A 205 8.65 -1.69 12.01
CA VAL A 205 8.30 -1.41 10.62
C VAL A 205 7.32 -0.24 10.59
N ILE A 206 7.69 0.85 9.96
CA ILE A 206 6.82 2.02 9.81
C ILE A 206 5.83 1.77 8.68
N VAL A 207 4.54 1.93 8.93
CA VAL A 207 3.51 1.92 7.88
C VAL A 207 3.37 3.33 7.32
N PRO A 208 3.78 3.58 6.06
CA PRO A 208 3.80 4.93 5.50
C PRO A 208 2.44 5.31 4.90
N GLU A 209 1.40 5.32 5.72
CA GLU A 209 0.05 5.66 5.31
C GLU A 209 -0.57 6.68 6.27
N SER A 210 -1.34 7.63 5.70
CA SER A 210 -2.25 8.49 6.46
C SER A 210 -3.51 7.72 6.87
N GLY A 211 -4.31 8.27 7.78
CA GLY A 211 -5.54 7.64 8.24
C GLY A 211 -6.52 7.31 7.11
N GLN A 212 -6.68 8.20 6.14
CA GLN A 212 -7.51 7.95 4.95
C GLN A 212 -7.01 6.76 4.12
N GLY A 213 -5.69 6.58 3.98
CA GLY A 213 -5.11 5.46 3.25
C GLY A 213 -5.16 4.15 4.02
N ALA A 214 -4.97 4.19 5.35
CA ALA A 214 -4.93 3.00 6.20
C ALA A 214 -6.34 2.50 6.60
N LEU A 215 -7.25 3.40 6.96
CA LEU A 215 -8.58 3.08 7.50
C LEU A 215 -9.69 3.23 6.46
N GLY A 216 -9.60 4.24 5.58
CA GLY A 216 -10.67 4.57 4.63
C GLY A 216 -11.15 3.39 3.80
N PRO A 217 -10.27 2.59 3.14
CA PRO A 217 -10.71 1.48 2.29
C PRO A 217 -11.31 0.28 3.05
N ALA A 218 -11.13 0.21 4.37
CA ALA A 218 -11.80 -0.75 5.24
C ALA A 218 -13.16 -0.23 5.73
N LEU A 219 -13.28 1.08 5.96
CA LEU A 219 -14.53 1.74 6.40
C LEU A 219 -15.54 1.90 5.26
N VAL A 220 -15.05 2.24 4.08
CA VAL A 220 -15.86 2.42 2.87
C VAL A 220 -15.15 1.76 1.70
N THR A 221 -15.79 0.80 1.07
CA THR A 221 -15.21 0.11 -0.09
C THR A 221 -15.17 1.01 -1.33
N VAL A 222 -14.21 0.74 -2.22
CA VAL A 222 -14.15 1.42 -3.52
C VAL A 222 -15.06 0.68 -4.50
N GLY A 223 -16.22 1.23 -4.78
CA GLY A 223 -17.24 0.59 -5.61
C GLY A 223 -17.72 -0.72 -5.00
N GLN A 224 -17.82 -1.75 -5.83
CA GLN A 224 -18.19 -3.11 -5.41
C GLN A 224 -16.97 -3.94 -4.96
N GLY A 225 -15.89 -3.28 -4.57
CA GLY A 225 -14.71 -3.96 -4.05
C GLY A 225 -14.94 -4.54 -2.66
N ARG A 226 -14.04 -5.44 -2.24
CA ARG A 226 -13.96 -5.88 -0.85
C ARG A 226 -13.23 -4.80 -0.04
N GLU A 227 -13.48 -4.77 1.27
CA GLU A 227 -12.70 -3.97 2.21
C GLU A 227 -11.20 -4.26 2.05
N ASP A 228 -10.40 -3.23 2.03
CA ASP A 228 -8.97 -3.34 1.81
C ASP A 228 -8.19 -3.04 3.10
N TYR A 229 -7.69 -4.10 3.71
CA TYR A 229 -6.94 -4.06 4.95
C TYR A 229 -5.41 -4.02 4.78
N ARG A 230 -4.89 -3.82 3.56
CA ARG A 230 -3.44 -3.95 3.25
C ARG A 230 -2.49 -3.10 4.11
N SER A 231 -2.96 -1.98 4.64
CA SER A 231 -2.23 -1.07 5.51
C SER A 231 -2.98 -0.79 6.82
N HIS A 232 -3.94 -1.67 7.19
CA HIS A 232 -4.78 -1.49 8.36
C HIS A 232 -4.13 -2.10 9.61
N PRO A 233 -4.29 -1.50 10.81
CA PRO A 233 -3.72 -2.04 12.06
C PRO A 233 -4.09 -3.51 12.34
N LEU A 234 -5.33 -3.91 12.12
CA LEU A 234 -5.76 -5.31 12.29
C LEU A 234 -4.98 -6.31 11.43
N PHE A 235 -4.60 -5.91 10.22
CA PHE A 235 -3.78 -6.76 9.37
C PHE A 235 -2.33 -6.80 9.85
N THR A 236 -1.77 -5.65 10.22
CA THR A 236 -0.37 -5.59 10.65
C THR A 236 -0.13 -6.29 11.97
N GLU A 237 -1.09 -6.28 12.90
CA GLU A 237 -1.06 -7.08 14.13
C GLU A 237 -0.95 -8.58 13.83
N LYS A 238 -1.74 -9.08 12.86
CA LYS A 238 -1.63 -10.47 12.42
C LYS A 238 -0.27 -10.76 11.77
N MET A 239 0.28 -9.80 11.01
CA MET A 239 1.62 -9.91 10.46
C MET A 239 2.71 -9.95 11.53
N GLU A 240 2.57 -9.18 12.61
CA GLU A 240 3.50 -9.23 13.76
C GLU A 240 3.55 -10.65 14.35
N ARG A 241 2.37 -11.25 14.60
CA ARG A 241 2.29 -12.63 15.12
C ARG A 241 2.89 -13.64 14.16
N PHE A 242 2.64 -13.50 12.86
CA PHE A 242 3.21 -14.37 11.84
C PHE A 242 4.75 -14.24 11.77
N LEU A 243 5.28 -13.01 11.77
CA LEU A 243 6.71 -12.75 11.72
C LEU A 243 7.42 -13.26 12.99
N GLU A 244 6.83 -13.08 14.15
CA GLU A 244 7.37 -13.61 15.40
C GLU A 244 7.41 -15.14 15.41
N ALA A 245 6.35 -15.81 14.96
CA ALA A 245 6.31 -17.26 14.83
C ALA A 245 7.34 -17.79 13.81
N LEU A 246 7.48 -17.12 12.68
CA LEU A 246 8.36 -17.53 11.58
C LEU A 246 9.83 -17.28 11.86
N LEU A 247 10.18 -16.13 12.43
CA LEU A 247 11.56 -15.62 12.51
C LEU A 247 12.10 -15.58 13.94
N HIS A 248 11.27 -15.88 14.95
CA HIS A 248 11.61 -15.70 16.36
C HIS A 248 12.15 -14.29 16.67
N HIS A 249 11.61 -13.30 15.94
CA HIS A 249 11.97 -11.89 16.05
C HIS A 249 10.72 -11.03 16.22
N LYS A 250 10.66 -10.29 17.32
CA LYS A 250 9.56 -9.36 17.59
C LYS A 250 9.76 -8.09 16.78
N VAL A 251 8.81 -7.80 15.92
CA VAL A 251 8.73 -6.55 15.18
C VAL A 251 7.35 -5.94 15.37
N ARG A 252 7.28 -4.60 15.51
CA ARG A 252 6.03 -3.86 15.62
C ARG A 252 5.80 -3.00 14.39
N PHE A 253 4.59 -3.05 13.84
CA PHE A 253 4.18 -2.12 12.80
C PHE A 253 3.67 -0.82 13.44
N ARG A 254 4.37 0.27 13.17
CA ARG A 254 4.09 1.58 13.76
C ARG A 254 3.45 2.51 12.75
N PHE A 255 2.36 3.13 13.14
CA PHE A 255 1.61 4.11 12.35
C PHE A 255 1.86 5.51 12.90
N THR A 256 2.70 6.28 12.24
CA THR A 256 3.06 7.63 12.71
C THR A 256 2.06 8.70 12.28
N GLN A 257 1.26 8.44 11.22
CA GLN A 257 0.31 9.39 10.65
C GLN A 257 -1.14 8.84 10.59
N LEU A 258 -1.49 7.81 11.40
CA LEU A 258 -2.78 7.13 11.35
C LEU A 258 -3.97 8.06 11.61
N TRP A 259 -3.78 9.04 12.46
CA TRP A 259 -4.84 9.94 12.89
C TRP A 259 -4.84 11.27 12.12
N LEU A 260 -3.98 11.43 11.12
CA LEU A 260 -3.92 12.58 10.24
C LEU A 260 -4.50 12.24 8.86
N THR A 261 -5.09 13.25 8.21
CA THR A 261 -5.43 13.14 6.80
C THR A 261 -4.15 13.17 5.94
N LYS A 262 -4.28 12.78 4.69
CA LYS A 262 -3.18 12.88 3.74
C LYS A 262 -2.79 14.34 3.48
N ALA A 263 -3.74 15.27 3.53
CA ALA A 263 -3.48 16.70 3.41
C ALA A 263 -2.66 17.23 4.59
N GLU A 264 -3.02 16.86 5.82
CA GLU A 264 -2.27 17.22 7.02
C GLU A 264 -0.86 16.64 7.01
N THR A 265 -0.71 15.38 6.59
CA THR A 265 0.59 14.73 6.45
C THR A 265 1.46 15.41 5.39
N LEU A 266 0.87 15.78 4.24
CA LEU A 266 1.56 16.50 3.17
C LEU A 266 1.98 17.90 3.64
N LYS A 267 1.07 18.62 4.30
CA LYS A 267 1.37 19.96 4.83
C LYS A 267 2.52 19.89 5.83
N LYS A 268 2.45 18.96 6.79
CA LYS A 268 3.53 18.74 7.75
C LYS A 268 4.87 18.47 7.07
N PHE A 269 4.89 17.63 6.02
CA PHE A 269 6.10 17.35 5.25
C PHE A 269 6.67 18.61 4.58
N VAL A 270 5.82 19.41 3.93
CA VAL A 270 6.26 20.65 3.24
C VAL A 270 6.79 21.68 4.23
N ASP A 271 6.10 21.85 5.36
CA ASP A 271 6.45 22.86 6.36
C ASP A 271 7.73 22.49 7.15
N GLU A 272 7.97 21.21 7.39
CA GLU A 272 9.01 20.76 8.31
C GLU A 272 10.26 20.19 7.63
N CYS A 273 10.17 19.72 6.38
CA CYS A 273 11.28 19.00 5.73
C CYS A 273 12.04 19.87 4.74
N LYS A 274 13.38 19.75 4.74
CA LYS A 274 14.26 20.48 3.81
C LYS A 274 13.99 20.17 2.34
N ASP A 275 13.56 18.93 2.05
CA ASP A 275 13.19 18.47 0.71
C ASP A 275 11.68 18.49 0.48
N GLY A 276 10.94 19.35 1.20
CA GLY A 276 9.49 19.46 1.17
C GLY A 276 8.89 19.62 -0.23
N SER A 277 9.64 20.14 -1.21
CA SER A 277 9.20 20.24 -2.61
C SER A 277 9.21 18.89 -3.36
N SER A 278 9.88 17.87 -2.85
CA SER A 278 10.06 16.57 -3.53
C SER A 278 8.76 15.75 -3.66
N TRP A 279 7.70 16.14 -2.98
CA TRP A 279 6.37 15.51 -3.10
C TRP A 279 5.81 15.63 -4.53
N ALA A 280 6.11 16.71 -5.25
CA ALA A 280 5.58 16.96 -6.58
C ALA A 280 5.99 15.87 -7.60
N GLY A 281 7.19 15.28 -7.44
CA GLY A 281 7.68 14.17 -8.28
C GLY A 281 7.11 12.79 -7.93
N THR A 282 6.20 12.68 -6.96
CA THR A 282 5.65 11.39 -6.52
C THR A 282 4.53 10.88 -7.42
N TRP A 283 4.27 9.57 -7.38
CA TRP A 283 3.28 8.90 -8.20
C TRP A 283 2.23 8.19 -7.32
N SER A 284 0.97 8.61 -7.41
CA SER A 284 -0.14 8.01 -6.65
C SER A 284 -1.07 7.13 -7.49
N CYS A 285 -1.03 7.27 -8.81
CA CYS A 285 -1.98 6.64 -9.72
C CYS A 285 -1.90 5.11 -9.72
N TRP A 286 -3.05 4.44 -9.60
CA TRP A 286 -3.16 2.99 -9.72
C TRP A 286 -3.07 2.49 -11.17
N GLN A 287 -3.35 3.36 -12.15
CA GLN A 287 -3.30 3.01 -13.56
C GLN A 287 -1.85 2.99 -14.08
N GLN A 288 -1.51 1.93 -14.80
CA GLN A 288 -0.19 1.77 -15.40
C GLN A 288 -0.25 1.56 -16.93
N THR A 289 -1.46 1.61 -17.51
CA THR A 289 -1.74 1.21 -18.90
C THR A 289 -1.98 2.42 -19.82
N ARG A 290 -2.67 2.18 -20.93
CA ARG A 290 -3.07 3.16 -21.94
C ARG A 290 -3.82 4.40 -21.41
N HIS A 291 -4.42 4.32 -20.22
CA HIS A 291 -5.18 5.42 -19.60
C HIS A 291 -4.31 6.47 -18.90
N VAL A 292 -2.99 6.31 -18.94
CA VAL A 292 -2.01 7.23 -18.32
C VAL A 292 -1.02 7.80 -19.34
N SER A 293 -1.34 7.75 -20.63
CA SER A 293 -0.48 8.29 -21.70
C SER A 293 -1.20 9.34 -22.53
N VAL A 294 -0.63 10.55 -22.56
CA VAL A 294 -1.09 11.70 -23.36
C VAL A 294 0.08 12.17 -24.19
N ALA A 295 -0.07 12.22 -25.53
CA ALA A 295 0.97 12.64 -26.46
C ALA A 295 2.33 11.96 -26.20
N GLY A 296 2.33 10.64 -25.94
CA GLY A 296 3.54 9.86 -25.65
C GLY A 296 4.12 10.03 -24.23
N LYS A 297 3.65 10.99 -23.46
CA LYS A 297 4.10 11.24 -22.08
C LYS A 297 3.21 10.51 -21.08
N LYS A 298 3.83 9.88 -20.07
CA LYS A 298 3.11 9.22 -18.99
C LYS A 298 2.67 10.27 -17.95
N ARG A 299 1.36 10.27 -17.62
CA ARG A 299 0.73 11.15 -16.62
C ARG A 299 -0.08 10.31 -15.64
N GLN A 300 -0.40 10.84 -14.47
CA GLN A 300 -1.38 10.23 -13.57
C GLN A 300 -2.78 10.34 -14.17
N CYS A 301 -3.68 9.36 -13.96
CA CYS A 301 -5.00 9.43 -14.60
C CYS A 301 -5.84 10.61 -14.08
N GLY A 302 -5.71 10.99 -12.82
CA GLY A 302 -6.43 12.12 -12.21
C GLY A 302 -7.82 11.79 -11.66
N ILE A 303 -8.33 10.55 -11.89
CA ILE A 303 -9.73 10.16 -11.61
C ILE A 303 -9.88 8.86 -10.79
N CYS A 304 -8.84 8.08 -10.58
CA CYS A 304 -8.93 6.94 -9.67
C CYS A 304 -8.96 7.41 -8.21
N ALA A 305 -9.48 6.59 -7.28
CA ALA A 305 -9.56 6.96 -5.86
C ALA A 305 -8.22 7.50 -5.31
N ALA A 306 -7.09 6.89 -5.67
CA ALA A 306 -5.77 7.38 -5.24
C ALA A 306 -5.38 8.73 -5.85
N CYS A 307 -5.75 9.00 -7.12
CA CYS A 307 -5.52 10.31 -7.74
C CYS A 307 -6.45 11.38 -7.16
N LEU A 308 -7.73 11.05 -6.94
CA LEU A 308 -8.68 11.96 -6.32
C LEU A 308 -8.26 12.30 -4.89
N LEU A 309 -7.84 11.30 -4.10
CA LEU A 309 -7.31 11.52 -2.76
C LEU A 309 -6.03 12.38 -2.79
N ARG A 310 -5.14 12.20 -3.79
CA ARG A 310 -3.97 13.07 -3.97
C ARG A 310 -4.39 14.51 -4.25
N ARG A 311 -5.31 14.75 -5.20
CA ARG A 311 -5.78 16.10 -5.57
C ARG A 311 -6.49 16.77 -4.39
N LEU A 312 -7.33 16.03 -3.68
CA LEU A 312 -7.92 16.47 -2.41
C LEU A 312 -6.84 16.89 -1.40
N SER A 313 -5.79 16.08 -1.26
CA SER A 313 -4.74 16.34 -0.28
C SER A 313 -3.87 17.54 -0.65
N VAL A 314 -3.56 17.72 -1.93
CA VAL A 314 -2.83 18.89 -2.43
C VAL A 314 -3.66 20.16 -2.18
N HIS A 315 -4.97 20.13 -2.50
CA HIS A 315 -5.89 21.23 -2.22
C HIS A 315 -5.99 21.52 -0.71
N GLY A 316 -6.22 20.48 0.12
CA GLY A 316 -6.35 20.64 1.57
C GLY A 316 -5.06 21.12 2.26
N ALA A 317 -3.90 20.84 1.67
CA ALA A 317 -2.62 21.39 2.12
C ALA A 317 -2.35 22.83 1.65
N GLY A 318 -3.23 23.44 0.86
CA GLY A 318 -3.04 24.77 0.28
C GLY A 318 -1.97 24.79 -0.84
N LEU A 319 -1.73 23.66 -1.47
CA LEU A 319 -0.73 23.52 -2.53
C LEU A 319 -1.39 23.40 -3.91
N SER A 320 -0.60 23.47 -4.96
CA SER A 320 -1.05 23.33 -6.35
C SER A 320 -0.14 22.39 -7.15
N GLU A 321 -0.71 21.76 -8.17
CA GLU A 321 0.01 20.95 -9.15
C GLU A 321 -0.28 21.44 -10.57
N PRO A 322 0.71 21.33 -11.48
CA PRO A 322 0.45 21.57 -12.90
C PRO A 322 -0.67 20.64 -13.41
N LYS A 323 -1.60 21.17 -14.20
CA LYS A 323 -2.71 20.37 -14.75
C LYS A 323 -2.21 19.19 -15.58
N GLU A 324 -1.04 19.34 -16.22
CA GLU A 324 -0.35 18.35 -17.04
C GLU A 324 0.16 17.13 -16.23
N THR A 325 0.13 17.19 -14.89
CA THR A 325 0.35 16.04 -14.01
C THR A 325 -0.66 14.93 -14.29
N TYR A 326 -1.85 15.32 -14.78
CA TYR A 326 -3.00 14.43 -14.93
C TYR A 326 -3.45 14.29 -16.37
N VAL A 327 -4.07 13.14 -16.69
CA VAL A 327 -4.81 12.92 -17.94
C VAL A 327 -6.13 13.67 -17.89
N TRP A 328 -6.87 13.57 -16.77
CA TRP A 328 -8.03 14.43 -16.48
C TRP A 328 -7.51 15.72 -15.86
N GLU A 329 -7.21 16.69 -16.69
CA GLU A 329 -6.63 17.97 -16.28
C GLU A 329 -7.63 18.82 -15.47
N ASN A 330 -8.90 18.82 -15.90
CA ASN A 330 -9.95 19.68 -15.32
C ASN A 330 -11.09 18.85 -14.71
N LEU A 331 -11.19 18.83 -13.38
CA LEU A 331 -12.30 18.20 -12.66
C LEU A 331 -13.56 19.13 -12.56
N SER A 332 -13.41 20.42 -12.83
CA SER A 332 -14.51 21.39 -12.84
C SER A 332 -15.31 21.37 -14.13
N ALA A 333 -14.90 20.58 -15.15
CA ALA A 333 -15.62 20.47 -16.40
C ALA A 333 -17.04 19.96 -16.21
N ALA A 334 -17.96 20.37 -17.08
CA ALA A 334 -19.37 19.96 -17.02
C ALA A 334 -19.58 18.48 -17.38
N SER A 335 -18.67 17.87 -18.15
CA SER A 335 -18.73 16.43 -18.47
C SER A 335 -17.40 15.74 -18.23
N PHE A 336 -17.45 14.43 -17.99
CA PHE A 336 -16.30 13.58 -17.79
C PHE A 336 -15.30 13.67 -18.94
N GLU A 337 -15.82 13.66 -20.18
CA GLU A 337 -15.02 13.73 -21.40
C GLU A 337 -14.32 15.08 -21.56
N ALA A 338 -14.99 16.17 -21.20
CA ALA A 338 -14.45 17.53 -21.27
C ALA A 338 -13.35 17.78 -20.23
N GLY A 339 -13.29 16.99 -19.17
CA GLY A 339 -12.25 17.06 -18.14
C GLY A 339 -10.92 16.51 -18.57
N ALA A 340 -10.86 15.67 -19.60
CA ALA A 340 -9.64 15.06 -20.10
C ALA A 340 -8.80 16.06 -20.93
N ALA A 341 -7.49 15.85 -20.95
CA ALA A 341 -6.57 16.61 -21.82
C ALA A 341 -7.02 16.58 -23.29
N ALA A 342 -6.96 17.69 -23.99
CA ALA A 342 -7.44 17.82 -25.36
C ALA A 342 -6.81 16.78 -26.32
N SER A 343 -5.55 16.43 -26.11
CA SER A 343 -4.82 15.41 -26.88
C SER A 343 -5.06 13.96 -26.41
N PHE A 344 -5.91 13.74 -25.40
CA PHE A 344 -6.27 12.39 -24.98
C PHE A 344 -7.30 11.78 -25.94
N ALA A 345 -6.98 10.62 -26.50
CA ALA A 345 -7.82 10.02 -27.53
C ALA A 345 -9.21 9.62 -26.97
N LYS A 346 -10.29 10.20 -27.51
CA LYS A 346 -11.69 9.95 -27.09
C LYS A 346 -12.05 8.46 -27.02
N LYS A 347 -11.54 7.63 -27.95
CA LYS A 347 -11.76 6.17 -27.95
C LYS A 347 -11.21 5.42 -26.72
N LYS A 348 -10.38 6.09 -25.91
CA LYS A 348 -9.89 5.53 -24.64
C LYS A 348 -10.84 5.79 -23.48
N VAL A 349 -11.81 6.68 -23.65
CA VAL A 349 -12.84 6.96 -22.64
C VAL A 349 -13.93 5.89 -22.77
N THR A 350 -13.91 4.92 -21.88
CA THR A 350 -14.83 3.78 -21.87
C THR A 350 -15.79 3.86 -20.71
N THR A 351 -16.95 3.20 -20.82
CA THR A 351 -17.90 3.05 -19.70
C THR A 351 -17.23 2.47 -18.45
N ALA A 352 -16.39 1.45 -18.61
CA ALA A 352 -15.65 0.87 -17.48
C ALA A 352 -14.70 1.88 -16.81
N LEU A 353 -14.07 2.77 -17.59
CA LEU A 353 -13.22 3.82 -17.03
C LEU A 353 -14.05 4.88 -16.29
N ARG A 354 -15.21 5.22 -16.80
CA ARG A 354 -16.15 6.14 -16.13
C ARG A 354 -16.64 5.53 -14.82
N GLN A 355 -17.11 4.27 -14.82
CA GLN A 355 -17.54 3.57 -13.61
C GLN A 355 -16.42 3.49 -12.56
N TYR A 356 -15.19 3.26 -12.99
CA TYR A 356 -14.02 3.27 -12.12
C TYR A 356 -13.74 4.65 -11.49
N ALA A 357 -13.95 5.72 -12.23
CA ALA A 357 -13.83 7.09 -11.73
C ALA A 357 -14.96 7.44 -10.73
N ILE A 358 -16.21 7.07 -11.05
CA ILE A 358 -17.37 7.24 -10.16
C ILE A 358 -17.12 6.49 -8.83
N ALA A 359 -16.66 5.23 -8.90
CA ALA A 359 -16.34 4.46 -7.70
C ALA A 359 -15.30 5.14 -6.82
N GLY A 360 -14.30 5.78 -7.43
CA GLY A 360 -13.29 6.57 -6.71
C GLY A 360 -13.84 7.82 -6.04
N ALA A 361 -14.75 8.53 -6.71
CA ALA A 361 -15.42 9.71 -6.18
C ALA A 361 -16.36 9.36 -5.02
N LEU A 362 -17.22 8.37 -5.22
CA LEU A 362 -18.18 7.91 -4.21
C LEU A 362 -17.49 7.34 -2.96
N HIS A 363 -16.34 6.67 -3.11
CA HIS A 363 -15.56 6.24 -1.95
C HIS A 363 -15.18 7.40 -1.03
N LEU A 364 -14.67 8.50 -1.59
CA LEU A 364 -14.26 9.66 -0.80
C LEU A 364 -15.47 10.43 -0.25
N ASP A 365 -16.55 10.53 -1.03
CA ASP A 365 -17.77 11.17 -0.60
C ASP A 365 -18.45 10.41 0.53
N HIS A 366 -18.63 9.10 0.39
CA HIS A 366 -19.20 8.26 1.44
C HIS A 366 -18.35 8.29 2.72
N LEU A 367 -17.03 8.35 2.60
CA LEU A 367 -16.16 8.52 3.75
C LEU A 367 -16.39 9.87 4.44
N ALA A 368 -16.65 10.95 3.69
CA ALA A 368 -16.99 12.27 4.22
C ALA A 368 -18.39 12.30 4.88
N GLN A 369 -19.32 11.45 4.41
CA GLN A 369 -20.66 11.34 4.96
C GLN A 369 -20.77 10.38 6.16
N LEU A 370 -19.74 9.55 6.40
CA LEU A 370 -19.80 8.38 7.26
C LEU A 370 -20.24 8.71 8.69
N ARG A 371 -19.70 9.79 9.27
CA ARG A 371 -20.01 10.21 10.65
C ARG A 371 -21.37 10.86 10.80
N LYS A 372 -21.98 11.34 9.71
CA LYS A 372 -23.27 12.05 9.76
C LYS A 372 -24.46 11.12 9.94
N SER A 373 -24.36 9.89 9.49
CA SER A 373 -25.46 8.94 9.56
C SER A 373 -25.47 8.20 10.90
N PRO A 374 -26.53 8.31 11.72
CA PRO A 374 -26.67 7.53 12.95
C PRO A 374 -26.59 6.02 12.72
N ALA A 375 -27.00 5.54 11.55
CA ALA A 375 -26.92 4.14 11.16
C ALA A 375 -25.48 3.59 11.20
N ASN A 376 -24.47 4.43 11.00
CA ASN A 376 -23.05 4.03 11.01
C ASN A 376 -22.45 4.00 12.43
N SER A 377 -23.17 4.46 13.46
CA SER A 377 -22.64 4.58 14.82
C SER A 377 -22.14 3.24 15.37
N GLY A 378 -22.92 2.17 15.17
CA GLY A 378 -22.53 0.82 15.63
C GLY A 378 -21.26 0.30 14.92
N MET A 379 -21.18 0.48 13.61
CA MET A 379 -19.99 0.10 12.82
C MET A 379 -18.74 0.89 13.25
N LEU A 380 -18.88 2.20 13.48
CA LEU A 380 -17.76 3.03 13.95
C LEU A 380 -17.33 2.67 15.39
N SER A 381 -18.26 2.26 16.27
CA SER A 381 -17.94 1.77 17.60
C SER A 381 -17.18 0.44 17.53
N LEU A 382 -17.65 -0.50 16.71
CA LEU A 382 -16.94 -1.76 16.49
C LEU A 382 -15.53 -1.53 15.92
N CYS A 383 -15.39 -0.63 14.97
CA CYS A 383 -14.09 -0.26 14.41
C CYS A 383 -13.17 0.33 15.49
N ALA A 384 -13.68 1.24 16.34
CA ALA A 384 -12.91 1.83 17.44
C ALA A 384 -12.46 0.77 18.45
N PHE A 385 -13.34 -0.15 18.82
CA PHE A 385 -13.00 -1.28 19.69
C PHE A 385 -11.88 -2.15 19.10
N GLN A 386 -12.04 -2.59 17.84
CA GLN A 386 -11.04 -3.44 17.16
C GLN A 386 -9.69 -2.75 17.02
N LEU A 387 -9.69 -1.47 16.65
CA LEU A 387 -8.48 -0.66 16.56
C LEU A 387 -7.83 -0.45 17.93
N GLY A 388 -8.64 -0.26 18.97
CA GLY A 388 -8.16 -0.14 20.35
C GLY A 388 -7.40 -1.38 20.81
N GLN A 389 -7.96 -2.56 20.54
CA GLN A 389 -7.31 -3.85 20.82
C GLN A 389 -5.99 -3.99 20.03
N SER A 390 -6.02 -3.73 18.74
CA SER A 390 -4.85 -3.90 17.86
C SER A 390 -3.72 -2.91 18.16
N LEU A 391 -4.04 -1.68 18.57
CA LEU A 391 -3.07 -0.63 18.85
C LEU A 391 -2.67 -0.53 20.35
N GLY A 392 -3.34 -1.28 21.22
CA GLY A 392 -3.14 -1.16 22.67
C GLY A 392 -3.60 0.18 23.24
N LEU A 393 -4.68 0.76 22.69
CA LEU A 393 -5.25 2.05 23.09
C LEU A 393 -6.65 1.88 23.70
N ALA A 394 -7.06 2.79 24.56
CA ALA A 394 -8.43 2.83 25.06
C ALA A 394 -9.41 3.08 23.91
N GLU A 395 -10.56 2.39 23.92
CA GLU A 395 -11.58 2.53 22.87
C GLU A 395 -12.07 3.97 22.73
N SER A 396 -12.28 4.66 23.86
CA SER A 396 -12.70 6.06 23.91
C SER A 396 -11.72 7.00 23.17
N ASP A 397 -10.42 6.77 23.36
CA ASP A 397 -9.38 7.55 22.69
C ASP A 397 -9.38 7.29 21.19
N VAL A 398 -9.50 6.02 20.80
CA VAL A 398 -9.58 5.62 19.39
C VAL A 398 -10.83 6.21 18.74
N ARG A 399 -11.98 6.14 19.44
CA ARG A 399 -13.23 6.73 18.94
C ARG A 399 -13.11 8.23 18.71
N SER A 400 -12.52 8.96 19.65
CA SER A 400 -12.28 10.39 19.52
C SER A 400 -11.34 10.73 18.36
N LYS A 401 -10.24 9.99 18.22
CA LYS A 401 -9.28 10.17 17.12
C LYS A 401 -9.87 9.82 15.76
N LEU A 402 -10.69 8.77 15.68
CA LEU A 402 -11.39 8.37 14.45
C LEU A 402 -12.41 9.43 14.04
N ASP A 403 -13.22 9.93 15.00
CA ASP A 403 -14.19 11.01 14.72
C ASP A 403 -13.48 12.28 14.23
N ARG A 404 -12.38 12.66 14.87
CA ARG A 404 -11.54 13.80 14.43
C ARG A 404 -11.03 13.62 13.02
N LEU A 405 -10.49 12.43 12.67
CA LEU A 405 -10.01 12.12 11.32
C LEU A 405 -11.11 12.24 10.27
N LEU A 406 -12.27 11.66 10.57
CA LEU A 406 -13.44 11.71 9.66
C LEU A 406 -13.99 13.13 9.53
N ALA A 407 -14.03 13.92 10.61
CA ALA A 407 -14.43 15.32 10.57
C ALA A 407 -13.48 16.17 9.72
N GLN A 408 -12.18 15.93 9.83
CA GLN A 408 -11.19 16.63 9.01
C GLN A 408 -11.31 16.23 7.53
N HIS A 409 -11.51 14.94 7.24
CA HIS A 409 -11.77 14.49 5.87
C HIS A 409 -13.02 15.12 5.28
N GLU A 410 -14.11 15.19 6.03
CA GLU A 410 -15.35 15.85 5.61
C GLU A 410 -15.12 17.32 5.25
N LYS A 411 -14.40 18.06 6.12
CA LYS A 411 -14.05 19.47 5.88
C LYS A 411 -13.22 19.64 4.61
N GLU A 412 -12.20 18.83 4.44
CA GLU A 412 -11.33 18.86 3.25
C GLU A 412 -12.10 18.50 1.97
N TRP A 413 -12.93 17.45 2.02
CA TRP A 413 -13.74 17.02 0.89
C TRP A 413 -14.74 18.12 0.47
N LYS A 414 -15.46 18.70 1.43
CA LYS A 414 -16.37 19.82 1.15
C LYS A 414 -15.63 20.98 0.50
N GLY A 415 -14.52 21.45 1.07
CA GLY A 415 -13.74 22.56 0.50
C GLY A 415 -13.23 22.26 -0.91
N PHE A 416 -12.79 21.02 -1.15
CA PHE A 416 -12.37 20.59 -2.48
C PHE A 416 -13.52 20.60 -3.48
N MET A 417 -14.68 20.06 -3.12
CA MET A 417 -15.88 20.04 -3.97
C MET A 417 -16.39 21.45 -4.26
N ASP A 418 -16.42 22.32 -3.27
CA ASP A 418 -16.80 23.73 -3.43
C ASP A 418 -15.88 24.45 -4.42
N SER A 419 -14.58 24.14 -4.40
CA SER A 419 -13.60 24.71 -5.34
C SER A 419 -13.78 24.27 -6.79
N LEU A 420 -14.44 23.13 -7.03
CA LEU A 420 -14.73 22.63 -8.39
C LEU A 420 -15.94 23.31 -9.03
N GLY A 421 -16.80 23.91 -8.23
CA GLY A 421 -18.02 24.59 -8.68
C GLY A 421 -19.21 23.64 -8.96
N ARG A 422 -20.40 24.23 -9.08
CA ARG A 422 -21.67 23.49 -9.16
C ARG A 422 -21.87 22.69 -10.44
N THR A 423 -21.18 23.05 -11.52
CA THR A 423 -21.29 22.37 -12.83
C THR A 423 -20.30 21.23 -13.02
N SER A 424 -19.45 20.98 -12.03
CA SER A 424 -18.46 19.92 -12.07
C SER A 424 -19.09 18.53 -12.24
N PHE A 425 -18.60 17.74 -13.22
CA PHE A 425 -19.05 16.35 -13.37
C PHE A 425 -18.79 15.53 -12.09
N LEU A 426 -17.70 15.83 -11.36
CA LEU A 426 -17.36 15.15 -10.12
C LEU A 426 -18.38 15.51 -9.02
N GLY A 427 -18.77 16.79 -8.93
CA GLY A 427 -19.82 17.26 -8.02
C GLY A 427 -21.18 16.63 -8.30
N ASN A 428 -21.55 16.50 -9.57
CA ASN A 428 -22.78 15.84 -9.97
C ASN A 428 -22.81 14.36 -9.53
N TRP A 429 -21.70 13.64 -9.64
CA TRP A 429 -21.65 12.26 -9.18
C TRP A 429 -21.80 12.12 -7.66
N ALA A 430 -21.13 12.98 -6.88
CA ALA A 430 -21.25 12.98 -5.42
C ALA A 430 -22.68 13.34 -4.95
N ASN A 431 -23.38 14.22 -5.68
CA ASN A 431 -24.74 14.61 -5.37
C ASN A 431 -25.82 13.66 -5.95
N GLY A 432 -25.44 12.55 -6.55
CA GLY A 432 -26.37 11.57 -7.13
C GLY A 432 -27.04 12.03 -8.44
N VAL A 433 -26.58 13.12 -9.04
CA VAL A 433 -27.08 13.59 -10.34
C VAL A 433 -26.38 12.78 -11.44
N GLN A 434 -27.13 11.94 -12.15
CA GLN A 434 -26.61 11.25 -13.34
C GLN A 434 -26.40 12.28 -14.46
N SER A 435 -25.16 12.49 -14.85
CA SER A 435 -24.77 13.29 -16.02
C SER A 435 -24.43 12.39 -17.21
#